data_eb0ec7ae2e0b9dc3fec29da70342b992
#
_entry.id   eb0ec7ae2e0b9dc3fec29da70342b992
#
_cell.length_a   1.000
_cell.length_b   1.000
_cell.length_c   1.000
_cell.angle_alpha   90.00
_cell.angle_beta   90.00
_cell.angle_gamma   90.00
#
_symmetry.space_group_name_H-M   'P 1'
#
loop_
_entity.id
_entity.type
_entity.pdbx_description
1 polymer ?
#
loop_
_entity_poly.entity_id
_entity_poly.type
_entity_poly.pdbx_seq_one_letter_code
_entity_poly.pdbx_strand_id
1 'polypeptide(L)'
;MTQQEILLNLKKNGKDNVLQTIDNCIFVLEHDENLRGTIRFNVLTERDCIVGNVGWERTGSAITERDMSYLKLYFERHYHLNHEKALRDAIRIVANENRFHPIQEYLQALRWDGQLRIPHALHRFLGAEECQFNTECLKIFMLGAISRVFHPGIKFELMLCLVGSQGAGKSSFFRLLAVRDEWFSDDLKKIDDDNVYRKMQGHWIIEMSEMLATASAKSIEEIRSFISRQKETYKVPYDIHPEDRPRQ
;
A
#
# COMPACT_ATOMS: atom_id res chain seq x y z
N MET A 1 17.30 -1.00 23.70
CA MET A 1 17.41 -0.99 25.19
C MET A 1 16.94 -2.32 25.72
N THR A 2 17.51 -2.79 26.81
CA THR A 2 17.01 -3.98 27.50
C THR A 2 15.65 -3.66 28.17
N GLN A 3 14.83 -4.69 28.46
CA GLN A 3 13.55 -4.53 29.14
C GLN A 3 13.70 -3.80 30.49
N GLN A 4 14.76 -4.09 31.23
CA GLN A 4 15.01 -3.45 32.53
C GLN A 4 15.33 -1.96 32.39
N GLU A 5 16.14 -1.57 31.40
CA GLU A 5 16.42 -0.16 31.10
C GLU A 5 15.15 0.59 30.70
N ILE A 6 14.27 -0.03 29.92
CA ILE A 6 12.98 0.57 29.55
C ILE A 6 12.13 0.80 30.80
N LEU A 7 11.95 -0.21 31.64
CA LEU A 7 11.15 -0.12 32.88
C LEU A 7 11.65 0.97 33.85
N LEU A 8 12.98 1.22 33.88
CA LEU A 8 13.57 2.30 34.70
C LEU A 8 13.23 3.68 34.16
N ASN A 9 13.07 3.83 32.85
CA ASN A 9 12.80 5.10 32.16
C ASN A 9 11.31 5.42 32.02
N LEU A 10 10.40 4.44 32.27
CA LEU A 10 8.96 4.70 32.21
C LEU A 10 8.54 5.68 33.33
N LYS A 11 7.65 6.59 32.99
CA LYS A 11 7.03 7.52 33.94
C LYS A 11 6.20 6.75 34.95
N LYS A 12 6.40 7.04 36.25
CA LYS A 12 5.76 6.38 37.37
C LYS A 12 5.04 7.39 38.27
N ASN A 13 4.09 6.90 39.04
CA ASN A 13 3.45 7.71 40.09
C ASN A 13 4.26 7.71 41.40
N GLY A 14 3.83 8.47 42.36
CA GLY A 14 4.50 8.56 43.71
C GLY A 14 4.55 7.24 44.50
N LYS A 15 3.88 6.17 44.01
CA LYS A 15 3.93 4.80 44.57
C LYS A 15 4.76 3.83 43.71
N ASP A 16 5.59 4.34 42.83
CA ASP A 16 6.43 3.57 41.88
C ASP A 16 5.66 2.70 40.86
N ASN A 17 4.35 2.91 40.70
CA ASN A 17 3.58 2.21 39.68
C ASN A 17 3.71 2.91 38.31
N VAL A 18 3.86 2.14 37.25
CA VAL A 18 3.96 2.64 35.86
C VAL A 18 2.66 3.35 35.47
N LEU A 19 2.78 4.59 34.98
CA LEU A 19 1.64 5.36 34.50
C LEU A 19 1.13 4.82 33.17
N GLN A 20 -0.18 4.66 33.06
CA GLN A 20 -0.87 4.13 31.87
C GLN A 20 -1.07 5.23 30.80
N THR A 21 0.03 5.78 30.29
CA THR A 21 0.03 6.94 29.39
C THR A 21 0.42 6.55 27.98
N ILE A 22 -0.02 7.35 26.97
CA ILE A 22 0.41 7.23 25.58
C ILE A 22 1.93 7.34 25.48
N ASP A 23 2.52 8.25 26.21
CA ASP A 23 3.95 8.54 26.21
C ASP A 23 4.80 7.33 26.65
N ASN A 24 4.37 6.62 27.72
CA ASN A 24 5.02 5.38 28.11
C ASN A 24 4.87 4.27 27.06
N CYS A 25 3.72 4.20 26.38
CA CYS A 25 3.53 3.25 25.29
C CYS A 25 4.41 3.59 24.08
N ILE A 26 4.54 4.86 23.70
CA ILE A 26 5.46 5.32 22.64
C ILE A 26 6.89 4.95 23.02
N PHE A 27 7.33 5.26 24.22
CA PHE A 27 8.69 4.95 24.68
C PHE A 27 9.03 3.46 24.52
N VAL A 28 8.09 2.56 24.86
CA VAL A 28 8.27 1.13 24.65
C VAL A 28 8.37 0.78 23.18
N LEU A 29 7.46 1.29 22.32
CA LEU A 29 7.47 1.01 20.87
C LEU A 29 8.76 1.42 20.18
N GLU A 30 9.40 2.49 20.67
CA GLU A 30 10.62 3.05 20.07
C GLU A 30 11.91 2.39 20.58
N HIS A 31 11.89 1.81 21.78
CA HIS A 31 13.13 1.37 22.43
C HIS A 31 13.20 -0.14 22.68
N ASP A 32 12.06 -0.86 22.70
CA ASP A 32 12.05 -2.31 22.84
C ASP A 32 12.69 -2.99 21.64
N GLU A 33 13.59 -3.95 21.87
CA GLU A 33 14.36 -4.61 20.80
C GLU A 33 13.49 -5.39 19.79
N ASN A 34 12.32 -5.89 20.23
CA ASN A 34 11.39 -6.64 19.39
C ASN A 34 10.38 -5.76 18.66
N LEU A 35 10.15 -4.52 19.16
CA LEU A 35 9.11 -3.64 18.63
C LEU A 35 9.68 -2.44 17.86
N ARG A 36 10.92 -2.03 18.18
CA ARG A 36 11.55 -0.85 17.57
C ARG A 36 11.59 -0.96 16.04
N GLY A 37 11.00 0.05 15.37
CA GLY A 37 10.97 0.15 13.91
C GLY A 37 10.02 -0.83 13.23
N THR A 38 9.27 -1.66 14.00
CA THR A 38 8.29 -2.59 13.42
C THR A 38 6.95 -1.92 13.12
N ILE A 39 6.57 -0.89 13.88
CA ILE A 39 5.31 -0.18 13.70
C ILE A 39 5.51 0.94 12.67
N ARG A 40 4.83 0.82 11.53
CA ARG A 40 4.96 1.75 10.39
C ARG A 40 3.60 2.02 9.73
N PHE A 41 3.43 3.19 9.13
CA PHE A 41 2.24 3.51 8.33
C PHE A 41 2.50 3.25 6.84
N ASN A 42 1.74 2.35 6.26
CA ASN A 42 1.81 2.07 4.81
C ASN A 42 0.97 3.10 4.05
N VAL A 43 1.64 3.98 3.31
CA VAL A 43 1.00 5.08 2.56
C VAL A 43 0.15 4.57 1.41
N LEU A 44 0.51 3.44 0.78
CA LEU A 44 -0.23 2.85 -0.35
C LEU A 44 -1.58 2.28 0.10
N THR A 45 -1.61 1.56 1.23
CA THR A 45 -2.84 0.95 1.76
C THR A 45 -3.56 1.82 2.78
N GLU A 46 -2.91 2.90 3.25
CA GLU A 46 -3.36 3.79 4.33
C GLU A 46 -3.69 3.05 5.63
N ARG A 47 -2.81 2.13 6.01
CA ARG A 47 -2.98 1.31 7.21
C ARG A 47 -1.74 1.31 8.08
N ASP A 48 -1.98 1.27 9.39
CA ASP A 48 -0.93 0.95 10.36
C ASP A 48 -0.51 -0.51 10.16
N CYS A 49 0.79 -0.74 10.10
CA CYS A 49 1.39 -2.03 9.78
C CYS A 49 2.42 -2.42 10.83
N ILE A 50 2.59 -3.73 10.99
CA ILE A 50 3.77 -4.30 11.63
C ILE A 50 4.65 -4.88 10.53
N VAL A 51 5.90 -4.41 10.44
CA VAL A 51 6.93 -4.89 9.51
C VAL A 51 7.98 -5.67 10.30
N GLY A 52 8.37 -6.85 9.79
CA GLY A 52 9.33 -7.69 10.48
C GLY A 52 8.68 -8.74 11.39
N ASN A 53 9.53 -9.37 12.22
CA ASN A 53 9.11 -10.45 13.13
C ASN A 53 8.85 -9.89 14.52
N VAL A 54 7.68 -10.14 15.05
CA VAL A 54 7.22 -9.67 16.38
C VAL A 54 6.91 -10.83 17.34
N GLY A 55 7.35 -12.05 17.01
CA GLY A 55 7.23 -13.21 17.89
C GLY A 55 5.89 -13.96 17.83
N TRP A 56 4.96 -13.57 16.94
CA TRP A 56 3.73 -14.34 16.65
C TRP A 56 3.44 -14.40 15.16
N GLU A 57 2.70 -15.42 14.74
CA GLU A 57 2.35 -15.67 13.36
C GLU A 57 1.32 -14.66 12.84
N ARG A 58 1.56 -14.12 11.63
CA ARG A 58 0.74 -13.10 10.97
C ARG A 58 0.48 -13.47 9.52
N THR A 59 -0.70 -13.15 9.03
CA THR A 59 -1.10 -13.40 7.63
C THR A 59 -0.88 -12.22 6.68
N GLY A 60 -0.53 -11.05 7.19
CA GLY A 60 -0.31 -9.84 6.38
C GLY A 60 0.40 -8.75 7.19
N SER A 61 0.68 -7.60 6.56
CA SER A 61 1.39 -6.49 7.21
C SER A 61 0.47 -5.58 8.04
N ALA A 62 -0.79 -5.39 7.64
CA ALA A 62 -1.72 -4.52 8.36
C ALA A 62 -2.01 -5.04 9.77
N ILE A 63 -2.08 -4.12 10.74
CA ILE A 63 -2.42 -4.46 12.13
C ILE A 63 -3.88 -4.91 12.20
N THR A 64 -4.09 -6.09 12.77
CA THR A 64 -5.40 -6.70 13.01
C THR A 64 -5.79 -6.64 14.48
N GLU A 65 -7.05 -6.93 14.81
CA GLU A 65 -7.49 -7.07 16.21
C GLU A 65 -6.77 -8.21 16.94
N ARG A 66 -6.34 -9.24 16.21
CA ARG A 66 -5.46 -10.31 16.77
C ARG A 66 -4.10 -9.72 17.16
N ASP A 67 -3.49 -8.94 16.29
CA ASP A 67 -2.21 -8.28 16.59
C ASP A 67 -2.34 -7.35 17.80
N MET A 68 -3.43 -6.59 17.88
CA MET A 68 -3.71 -5.73 19.05
C MET A 68 -3.78 -6.53 20.35
N SER A 69 -4.39 -7.72 20.32
CA SER A 69 -4.45 -8.61 21.49
C SER A 69 -3.05 -9.09 21.91
N TYR A 70 -2.20 -9.47 20.96
CA TYR A 70 -0.81 -9.86 21.24
C TYR A 70 0.03 -8.69 21.75
N LEU A 71 -0.08 -7.52 21.15
CA LEU A 71 0.62 -6.31 21.59
C LEU A 71 0.18 -5.94 23.02
N LYS A 72 -1.12 -5.95 23.31
CA LYS A 72 -1.64 -5.67 24.65
C LYS A 72 -1.07 -6.64 25.68
N LEU A 73 -1.09 -7.95 25.38
CA LEU A 73 -0.52 -8.97 26.25
C LEU A 73 0.98 -8.77 26.46
N TYR A 74 1.72 -8.39 25.39
CA TYR A 74 3.15 -8.10 25.46
C TYR A 74 3.43 -6.91 26.40
N PHE A 75 2.71 -5.81 26.23
CA PHE A 75 2.82 -4.61 27.05
C PHE A 75 2.47 -4.85 28.52
N GLU A 76 1.42 -5.62 28.78
CA GLU A 76 1.01 -5.98 30.14
C GLU A 76 2.09 -6.82 30.83
N ARG A 77 2.59 -7.87 30.18
CA ARG A 77 3.58 -8.81 30.76
C ARG A 77 4.93 -8.19 31.00
N HIS A 78 5.41 -7.39 30.07
CA HIS A 78 6.78 -6.89 30.09
C HIS A 78 6.93 -5.49 30.71
N TYR A 79 5.87 -4.68 30.65
CA TYR A 79 5.93 -3.25 31.02
C TYR A 79 4.85 -2.79 31.97
N HIS A 80 3.95 -3.68 32.38
CA HIS A 80 2.81 -3.35 33.26
C HIS A 80 1.89 -2.27 32.67
N LEU A 81 1.80 -2.19 31.34
CA LEU A 81 0.97 -1.28 30.57
C LEU A 81 -0.23 -2.04 30.01
N ASN A 82 -1.45 -1.74 30.49
CA ASN A 82 -2.67 -2.46 30.11
C ASN A 82 -3.81 -1.56 29.61
N HIS A 83 -3.56 -0.25 29.45
CA HIS A 83 -4.55 0.70 28.97
C HIS A 83 -4.64 0.68 27.43
N GLU A 84 -5.61 -0.08 26.89
CA GLU A 84 -5.76 -0.34 25.45
C GLU A 84 -5.85 0.92 24.60
N LYS A 85 -6.63 1.92 25.04
CA LYS A 85 -6.76 3.17 24.27
C LYS A 85 -5.41 3.89 24.15
N ALA A 86 -4.63 3.98 25.23
CA ALA A 86 -3.30 4.59 25.18
C ALA A 86 -2.36 3.84 24.22
N LEU A 87 -2.43 2.51 24.22
CA LEU A 87 -1.63 1.69 23.29
C LEU A 87 -2.06 1.92 21.83
N ARG A 88 -3.36 1.97 21.52
CA ARG A 88 -3.86 2.25 20.17
C ARG A 88 -3.43 3.64 19.66
N ASP A 89 -3.54 4.65 20.52
CA ASP A 89 -3.14 6.02 20.19
C ASP A 89 -1.61 6.09 19.97
N ALA A 90 -0.81 5.43 20.82
CA ALA A 90 0.63 5.33 20.67
C ALA A 90 1.05 4.65 19.34
N ILE A 91 0.40 3.54 18.98
CA ILE A 91 0.64 2.84 17.71
C ILE A 91 0.38 3.76 16.53
N ARG A 92 -0.74 4.51 16.53
CA ARG A 92 -1.05 5.46 15.45
C ARG A 92 -0.01 6.57 15.32
N ILE A 93 0.45 7.10 16.45
CA ILE A 93 1.48 8.17 16.47
C ILE A 93 2.79 7.61 15.90
N VAL A 94 3.30 6.52 16.46
CA VAL A 94 4.57 5.90 16.02
C VAL A 94 4.49 5.45 14.56
N ALA A 95 3.36 4.86 14.14
CA ALA A 95 3.16 4.47 12.74
C ALA A 95 3.23 5.68 11.81
N ASN A 96 2.56 6.79 12.16
CA ASN A 96 2.56 8.00 11.34
C ASN A 96 3.94 8.69 11.27
N GLU A 97 4.76 8.59 12.29
CA GLU A 97 6.16 9.06 12.28
C GLU A 97 7.06 8.18 11.42
N ASN A 98 6.72 6.89 11.28
CA ASN A 98 7.46 5.89 10.51
C ASN A 98 6.71 5.50 9.23
N ARG A 99 6.39 6.48 8.39
CA ARG A 99 5.67 6.25 7.12
C ARG A 99 6.57 5.58 6.09
N PHE A 100 6.00 4.71 5.27
CA PHE A 100 6.68 4.10 4.14
C PHE A 100 5.75 3.85 2.97
N HIS A 101 6.32 3.81 1.78
CA HIS A 101 5.62 3.42 0.56
C HIS A 101 6.28 2.18 -0.03
N PRO A 102 5.63 1.02 0.03
CA PRO A 102 6.29 -0.26 -0.30
C PRO A 102 6.81 -0.32 -1.75
N ILE A 103 6.11 0.31 -2.70
CA ILE A 103 6.53 0.33 -4.10
C ILE A 103 7.70 1.30 -4.29
N GLN A 104 7.72 2.46 -3.61
CA GLN A 104 8.88 3.37 -3.67
C GLN A 104 10.13 2.69 -3.11
N GLU A 105 10.03 2.04 -1.95
CA GLU A 105 11.16 1.29 -1.37
C GLU A 105 11.67 0.21 -2.33
N TYR A 106 10.75 -0.54 -2.97
CA TYR A 106 11.10 -1.54 -3.98
C TYR A 106 11.82 -0.91 -5.19
N LEU A 107 11.25 0.13 -5.79
CA LEU A 107 11.82 0.78 -6.98
C LEU A 107 13.18 1.42 -6.70
N GLN A 108 13.36 2.04 -5.54
CA GLN A 108 14.62 2.67 -5.12
C GLN A 108 15.72 1.63 -4.84
N ALA A 109 15.35 0.42 -4.44
CA ALA A 109 16.30 -0.67 -4.22
C ALA A 109 16.81 -1.32 -5.52
N LEU A 110 16.12 -1.11 -6.66
CA LEU A 110 16.52 -1.68 -7.94
C LEU A 110 17.87 -1.12 -8.42
N ARG A 111 18.62 -1.99 -9.10
CA ARG A 111 19.84 -1.63 -9.84
C ARG A 111 19.71 -2.11 -11.26
N TRP A 112 19.91 -1.20 -12.19
CA TRP A 112 19.86 -1.55 -13.61
C TRP A 112 21.06 -2.41 -14.01
N ASP A 113 20.79 -3.51 -14.69
CA ASP A 113 21.78 -4.47 -15.17
C ASP A 113 22.25 -4.21 -16.61
N GLY A 114 21.83 -3.08 -17.21
CA GLY A 114 22.19 -2.69 -18.57
C GLY A 114 21.36 -3.34 -19.68
N GLN A 115 20.38 -4.19 -19.37
CA GLN A 115 19.58 -4.89 -20.38
C GLN A 115 18.28 -4.14 -20.72
N LEU A 116 18.06 -3.93 -22.01
CA LEU A 116 16.83 -3.34 -22.55
C LEU A 116 15.74 -4.40 -22.68
N ARG A 117 14.80 -4.43 -21.76
CA ARG A 117 13.69 -5.41 -21.73
C ARG A 117 12.41 -4.92 -22.38
N ILE A 118 12.10 -3.64 -22.23
CA ILE A 118 10.85 -3.04 -22.72
C ILE A 118 10.62 -3.26 -24.21
N PRO A 119 11.64 -3.07 -25.12
CA PRO A 119 11.45 -3.27 -26.56
C PRO A 119 10.95 -4.65 -26.95
N HIS A 120 11.32 -5.67 -26.17
CA HIS A 120 11.06 -7.07 -26.51
C HIS A 120 9.95 -7.72 -25.64
N ALA A 121 9.48 -7.03 -24.60
CA ALA A 121 8.60 -7.65 -23.61
C ALA A 121 7.25 -8.09 -24.20
N LEU A 122 6.56 -7.22 -24.96
CA LEU A 122 5.26 -7.56 -25.54
C LEU A 122 5.36 -8.68 -26.57
N HIS A 123 6.43 -8.70 -27.37
CA HIS A 123 6.70 -9.79 -28.31
C HIS A 123 6.97 -11.10 -27.58
N ARG A 124 7.92 -11.08 -26.66
CA ARG A 124 8.39 -12.28 -25.95
C ARG A 124 7.30 -12.97 -25.13
N PHE A 125 6.45 -12.20 -24.47
CA PHE A 125 5.47 -12.74 -23.52
C PHE A 125 4.06 -12.86 -24.09
N LEU A 126 3.72 -12.08 -25.11
CA LEU A 126 2.37 -12.03 -25.67
C LEU A 126 2.32 -12.27 -27.18
N GLY A 127 3.48 -12.46 -27.85
CA GLY A 127 3.54 -12.66 -29.30
C GLY A 127 3.15 -11.42 -30.12
N ALA A 128 3.16 -10.23 -29.52
CA ALA A 128 2.89 -8.99 -30.25
C ALA A 128 4.01 -8.68 -31.26
N GLU A 129 3.70 -7.94 -32.33
CA GLU A 129 4.69 -7.50 -33.27
C GLU A 129 5.79 -6.65 -32.62
N GLU A 130 7.05 -6.93 -32.91
CA GLU A 130 8.18 -6.06 -32.53
C GLU A 130 8.20 -4.81 -33.42
N CYS A 131 7.60 -3.74 -32.89
CA CYS A 131 7.61 -2.46 -33.59
C CYS A 131 7.78 -1.30 -32.56
N GLN A 132 8.20 -0.15 -33.08
CA GLN A 132 8.41 1.05 -32.24
C GLN A 132 7.15 1.46 -31.53
N PHE A 133 5.98 1.34 -32.14
CA PHE A 133 4.70 1.69 -31.51
C PHE A 133 4.45 0.87 -30.23
N ASN A 134 4.57 -0.46 -30.29
CA ASN A 134 4.37 -1.34 -29.15
C ASN A 134 5.38 -1.08 -28.04
N THR A 135 6.64 -0.82 -28.41
CA THR A 135 7.70 -0.43 -27.46
C THR A 135 7.36 0.85 -26.73
N GLU A 136 6.96 1.91 -27.43
CA GLU A 136 6.64 3.19 -26.83
C GLU A 136 5.35 3.12 -25.98
N CYS A 137 4.35 2.36 -26.40
CA CYS A 137 3.12 2.13 -25.59
C CYS A 137 3.46 1.51 -24.23
N LEU A 138 4.24 0.44 -24.20
CA LEU A 138 4.64 -0.19 -22.93
C LEU A 138 5.52 0.73 -22.10
N LYS A 139 6.48 1.40 -22.73
CA LYS A 139 7.38 2.37 -22.04
C LYS A 139 6.60 3.50 -21.38
N ILE A 140 5.66 4.12 -22.09
CA ILE A 140 4.83 5.20 -21.54
C ILE A 140 3.97 4.69 -20.38
N PHE A 141 3.38 3.51 -20.50
CA PHE A 141 2.63 2.88 -19.42
C PHE A 141 3.49 2.69 -18.17
N MET A 142 4.69 2.11 -18.31
CA MET A 142 5.61 1.89 -17.20
C MET A 142 6.09 3.20 -16.56
N LEU A 143 6.40 4.21 -17.38
CA LEU A 143 6.75 5.55 -16.89
C LEU A 143 5.60 6.20 -16.12
N GLY A 144 4.37 6.06 -16.59
CA GLY A 144 3.18 6.55 -15.90
C GLY A 144 2.96 5.87 -14.55
N ALA A 145 3.09 4.53 -14.53
CA ALA A 145 2.98 3.75 -13.30
C ALA A 145 4.03 4.15 -12.25
N ILE A 146 5.28 4.35 -12.66
CA ILE A 146 6.36 4.82 -11.78
C ILE A 146 6.11 6.27 -11.34
N SER A 147 5.73 7.14 -12.27
CA SER A 147 5.51 8.56 -11.97
C SER A 147 4.42 8.77 -10.91
N ARG A 148 3.33 8.01 -10.96
CA ARG A 148 2.27 8.09 -9.95
C ARG A 148 2.72 7.64 -8.56
N VAL A 149 3.62 6.67 -8.48
CA VAL A 149 4.21 6.22 -7.20
C VAL A 149 5.06 7.32 -6.55
N PHE A 150 5.86 8.05 -7.33
CA PHE A 150 6.73 9.11 -6.79
C PHE A 150 6.05 10.48 -6.71
N HIS A 151 5.06 10.71 -7.55
CA HIS A 151 4.29 11.97 -7.65
C HIS A 151 2.79 11.66 -7.67
N PRO A 152 2.20 11.25 -6.53
CA PRO A 152 0.76 10.99 -6.44
C PRO A 152 -0.05 12.17 -6.95
N GLY A 153 -1.09 11.91 -7.74
CA GLY A 153 -1.91 12.95 -8.36
C GLY A 153 -1.35 13.53 -9.67
N ILE A 154 -0.18 13.09 -10.15
CA ILE A 154 0.29 13.50 -11.47
C ILE A 154 -0.73 13.15 -12.56
N LYS A 155 -0.93 14.07 -13.48
CA LYS A 155 -1.84 13.88 -14.61
C LYS A 155 -1.29 12.80 -15.56
N PHE A 156 -2.03 11.72 -15.71
CA PHE A 156 -1.70 10.64 -16.63
C PHE A 156 -3.00 10.08 -17.23
N GLU A 157 -3.22 10.32 -18.53
CA GLU A 157 -4.48 10.09 -19.23
C GLU A 157 -4.42 8.92 -20.20
N LEU A 158 -3.41 8.06 -20.07
CA LEU A 158 -3.20 6.94 -20.97
C LEU A 158 -3.50 5.60 -20.24
N MET A 159 -4.12 4.70 -20.96
CA MET A 159 -4.38 3.33 -20.53
C MET A 159 -3.82 2.38 -21.58
N LEU A 160 -2.98 1.44 -21.17
CA LEU A 160 -2.49 0.39 -22.06
C LEU A 160 -3.58 -0.64 -22.27
N CYS A 161 -4.00 -0.81 -23.53
CA CYS A 161 -5.01 -1.80 -23.93
C CYS A 161 -4.34 -2.95 -24.69
N LEU A 162 -4.42 -4.16 -24.14
CA LEU A 162 -3.95 -5.38 -24.80
C LEU A 162 -5.12 -6.10 -25.49
N VAL A 163 -5.06 -6.22 -26.82
CA VAL A 163 -6.08 -6.88 -27.61
C VAL A 163 -5.54 -8.22 -28.12
N GLY A 164 -6.33 -9.28 -28.03
CA GLY A 164 -5.95 -10.63 -28.47
C GLY A 164 -6.89 -11.70 -27.93
N SER A 165 -6.68 -12.95 -28.36
CA SER A 165 -7.51 -14.11 -28.00
C SER A 165 -7.59 -14.33 -26.48
N GLN A 166 -8.63 -14.98 -26.04
CA GLN A 166 -8.74 -15.46 -24.67
C GLN A 166 -7.62 -16.47 -24.38
N GLY A 167 -7.06 -16.43 -23.18
CA GLY A 167 -5.95 -17.33 -22.81
C GLY A 167 -4.56 -16.88 -23.29
N ALA A 168 -4.43 -15.76 -24.01
CA ALA A 168 -3.14 -15.26 -24.50
C ALA A 168 -2.19 -14.69 -23.41
N GLY A 169 -2.54 -14.80 -22.14
CA GLY A 169 -1.67 -14.38 -21.02
C GLY A 169 -1.69 -12.89 -20.70
N LYS A 170 -2.64 -12.10 -21.24
CA LYS A 170 -2.70 -10.63 -21.04
C LYS A 170 -2.79 -10.23 -19.58
N SER A 171 -3.71 -10.81 -18.82
CA SER A 171 -3.87 -10.54 -17.38
C SER A 171 -2.67 -11.01 -16.57
N SER A 172 -2.10 -12.17 -16.94
CA SER A 172 -0.88 -12.68 -16.31
C SER A 172 0.30 -11.74 -16.53
N PHE A 173 0.39 -11.11 -17.71
CA PHE A 173 1.42 -10.11 -18.02
C PHE A 173 1.31 -8.88 -17.08
N PHE A 174 0.12 -8.32 -16.92
CA PHE A 174 -0.08 -7.18 -16.00
C PHE A 174 0.18 -7.56 -14.53
N ARG A 175 -0.25 -8.74 -14.12
CA ARG A 175 0.01 -9.27 -12.76
C ARG A 175 1.51 -9.40 -12.48
N LEU A 176 2.28 -9.90 -13.45
CA LEU A 176 3.74 -9.99 -13.33
C LEU A 176 4.42 -8.61 -13.33
N LEU A 177 3.91 -7.64 -14.10
CA LEU A 177 4.41 -6.26 -14.06
C LEU A 177 4.20 -5.59 -12.70
N ALA A 178 3.16 -5.96 -11.96
CA ALA A 178 2.92 -5.48 -10.60
C ALA A 178 3.93 -6.02 -9.58
N VAL A 179 4.76 -7.01 -9.94
CA VAL A 179 5.83 -7.62 -9.14
C VAL A 179 5.31 -8.47 -7.98
N ARG A 180 4.34 -7.98 -7.23
CA ARG A 180 3.69 -8.70 -6.12
C ARG A 180 2.21 -8.80 -6.38
N ASP A 181 1.63 -9.93 -6.03
CA ASP A 181 0.21 -10.20 -6.22
C ASP A 181 -0.68 -9.20 -5.47
N GLU A 182 -0.25 -8.78 -4.29
CA GLU A 182 -0.91 -7.76 -3.46
C GLU A 182 -0.94 -6.34 -4.08
N TRP A 183 -0.09 -6.07 -5.08
CA TRP A 183 -0.04 -4.79 -5.80
C TRP A 183 -0.82 -4.82 -7.11
N PHE A 184 -1.45 -5.95 -7.44
CA PHE A 184 -2.29 -6.13 -8.62
C PHE A 184 -3.75 -6.29 -8.22
N SER A 185 -4.65 -5.73 -9.03
CA SER A 185 -6.09 -5.97 -8.92
C SER A 185 -6.73 -6.14 -10.29
N ASP A 186 -7.61 -7.13 -10.42
CA ASP A 186 -8.48 -7.39 -11.57
C ASP A 186 -9.97 -7.24 -11.21
N ASP A 187 -10.27 -6.71 -10.02
CA ASP A 187 -11.66 -6.57 -9.51
C ASP A 187 -12.36 -5.27 -9.95
N LEU A 188 -11.73 -4.45 -10.78
CA LEU A 188 -12.33 -3.21 -11.27
C LEU A 188 -13.21 -3.48 -12.50
N LYS A 189 -14.48 -3.87 -12.28
CA LYS A 189 -15.44 -4.21 -13.34
C LYS A 189 -16.30 -3.02 -13.77
N LYS A 190 -16.47 -2.00 -12.90
CA LYS A 190 -17.28 -0.82 -13.15
C LYS A 190 -16.62 0.41 -12.52
N ILE A 191 -16.67 1.54 -13.21
CA ILE A 191 -16.09 2.82 -12.77
C ILE A 191 -17.09 3.74 -12.07
N ASP A 192 -18.37 3.41 -12.09
CA ASP A 192 -19.49 4.11 -11.45
C ASP A 192 -19.90 3.51 -10.10
N ASP A 193 -19.14 2.53 -9.59
CA ASP A 193 -19.35 1.91 -8.28
C ASP A 193 -18.88 2.89 -7.17
N ASP A 194 -19.71 3.12 -6.16
CA ASP A 194 -19.38 3.93 -4.97
C ASP A 194 -18.12 3.44 -4.23
N ASN A 195 -17.76 2.17 -4.44
CA ASN A 195 -16.58 1.54 -3.85
C ASN A 195 -15.35 1.52 -4.79
N VAL A 196 -15.41 2.13 -5.98
CA VAL A 196 -14.33 2.06 -6.97
C VAL A 196 -12.97 2.46 -6.37
N TYR A 197 -12.94 3.51 -5.56
CA TYR A 197 -11.71 4.01 -4.94
C TYR A 197 -11.15 3.05 -3.90
N ARG A 198 -12.01 2.39 -3.14
CA ARG A 198 -11.59 1.36 -2.16
C ARG A 198 -11.01 0.12 -2.85
N LYS A 199 -11.51 -0.22 -4.05
CA LYS A 199 -10.96 -1.31 -4.86
C LYS A 199 -9.64 -0.95 -5.51
N MET A 200 -9.37 0.34 -5.72
CA MET A 200 -8.08 0.82 -6.25
C MET A 200 -7.02 0.96 -5.17
N GLN A 201 -7.43 1.26 -3.94
CA GLN A 201 -6.52 1.50 -2.83
C GLN A 201 -5.64 0.29 -2.54
N GLY A 202 -4.34 0.51 -2.42
CA GLY A 202 -3.38 -0.56 -2.12
C GLY A 202 -2.83 -1.29 -3.34
N HIS A 203 -3.28 -0.93 -4.56
CA HIS A 203 -2.83 -1.57 -5.79
C HIS A 203 -2.04 -0.59 -6.67
N TRP A 204 -1.02 -1.11 -7.32
CA TRP A 204 -0.16 -0.35 -8.25
C TRP A 204 -0.63 -0.49 -9.69
N ILE A 205 -0.95 -1.72 -10.11
CA ILE A 205 -1.46 -2.02 -11.46
C ILE A 205 -2.86 -2.60 -11.31
N ILE A 206 -3.81 -1.97 -11.99
CA ILE A 206 -5.22 -2.35 -11.95
C ILE A 206 -5.67 -2.69 -13.35
N GLU A 207 -6.17 -3.92 -13.53
CA GLU A 207 -6.76 -4.37 -14.77
C GLU A 207 -8.26 -4.06 -14.79
N MET A 208 -8.70 -3.46 -15.89
CA MET A 208 -10.10 -3.23 -16.19
C MET A 208 -10.55 -4.25 -17.25
N SER A 209 -10.86 -5.46 -16.79
CA SER A 209 -11.24 -6.58 -17.67
C SER A 209 -12.56 -6.30 -18.39
N GLU A 210 -12.62 -6.62 -19.68
CA GLU A 210 -13.85 -6.65 -20.51
C GLU A 210 -14.59 -5.32 -20.71
N MET A 211 -14.17 -4.25 -20.09
CA MET A 211 -14.87 -2.94 -20.17
C MET A 211 -14.92 -2.38 -21.60
N LEU A 212 -13.87 -2.59 -22.38
CA LEU A 212 -13.78 -2.05 -23.75
C LEU A 212 -14.57 -2.90 -24.77
N ALA A 213 -14.78 -4.18 -24.50
CA ALA A 213 -15.50 -5.07 -25.42
C ALA A 213 -17.00 -4.74 -25.55
N THR A 214 -17.57 -4.07 -24.54
CA THR A 214 -18.98 -3.67 -24.48
C THR A 214 -19.18 -2.16 -24.47
N ALA A 215 -18.11 -1.37 -24.66
CA ALA A 215 -18.12 0.07 -24.48
C ALA A 215 -18.92 0.79 -25.57
N SER A 216 -20.00 1.47 -25.18
CA SER A 216 -20.65 2.51 -25.97
C SER A 216 -19.80 3.79 -26.00
N ALA A 217 -20.09 4.72 -26.90
CA ALA A 217 -19.43 6.04 -26.94
C ALA A 217 -19.49 6.76 -25.55
N LYS A 218 -20.63 6.65 -24.85
CA LYS A 218 -20.80 7.20 -23.50
C LYS A 218 -19.84 6.55 -22.49
N SER A 219 -19.71 5.21 -22.54
CA SER A 219 -18.78 4.49 -21.64
C SER A 219 -17.33 4.86 -21.89
N ILE A 220 -16.93 5.15 -23.12
CA ILE A 220 -15.57 5.61 -23.48
C ILE A 220 -15.30 6.99 -22.85
N GLU A 221 -16.27 7.91 -22.88
CA GLU A 221 -16.14 9.23 -22.26
C GLU A 221 -16.04 9.14 -20.72
N GLU A 222 -16.81 8.25 -20.12
CA GLU A 222 -16.76 7.97 -18.68
C GLU A 222 -15.37 7.40 -18.28
N ILE A 223 -14.82 6.47 -19.08
CA ILE A 223 -13.47 5.93 -18.89
C ILE A 223 -12.42 7.05 -19.00
N ARG A 224 -12.50 7.91 -20.02
CA ARG A 224 -11.58 9.04 -20.20
C ARG A 224 -11.62 9.98 -19.01
N SER A 225 -12.83 10.37 -18.59
CA SER A 225 -13.04 11.20 -17.40
C SER A 225 -12.47 10.55 -16.14
N PHE A 226 -12.66 9.24 -15.97
CA PHE A 226 -12.13 8.49 -14.86
C PHE A 226 -10.59 8.45 -14.85
N ILE A 227 -9.95 8.19 -16.00
CA ILE A 227 -8.47 8.10 -16.10
C ILE A 227 -7.83 9.48 -15.84
N SER A 228 -8.46 10.58 -16.28
CA SER A 228 -7.91 11.93 -16.15
C SER A 228 -7.93 12.50 -14.72
N ARG A 229 -8.63 11.86 -13.79
CA ARG A 229 -8.70 12.34 -12.40
C ARG A 229 -7.34 12.28 -11.72
N GLN A 230 -7.00 13.37 -11.04
CA GLN A 230 -5.75 13.50 -10.29
C GLN A 230 -5.92 13.21 -8.79
N LYS A 231 -7.14 13.39 -8.28
CA LYS A 231 -7.48 13.13 -6.88
C LYS A 231 -8.87 12.51 -6.78
N GLU A 232 -9.08 11.84 -5.69
CA GLU A 232 -10.33 11.21 -5.32
C GLU A 232 -10.79 11.75 -3.97
N THR A 233 -12.06 12.06 -3.85
CA THR A 233 -12.65 12.50 -2.58
C THR A 233 -13.53 11.39 -2.05
N TYR A 234 -13.08 10.71 -1.00
CA TYR A 234 -13.85 9.64 -0.37
C TYR A 234 -13.63 9.59 1.14
N LYS A 235 -14.58 8.96 1.83
CA LYS A 235 -14.53 8.77 3.26
C LYS A 235 -13.97 7.38 3.58
N VAL A 236 -12.86 7.32 4.30
CA VAL A 236 -12.36 6.06 4.85
C VAL A 236 -13.27 5.62 6.01
N PRO A 237 -13.52 4.31 6.18
CA PRO A 237 -14.23 3.83 7.35
C PRO A 237 -13.59 4.34 8.64
N TYR A 238 -14.43 4.86 9.54
CA TYR A 238 -14.08 5.45 10.83
C TYR A 238 -13.54 6.89 10.80
N ASP A 239 -13.27 7.50 9.64
CA ASP A 239 -13.00 8.92 9.55
C ASP A 239 -14.30 9.74 9.68
N ILE A 240 -14.19 10.95 10.25
CA ILE A 240 -15.34 11.82 10.44
C ILE A 240 -15.73 12.52 9.14
N HIS A 241 -14.75 12.90 8.33
CA HIS A 241 -14.93 13.68 7.10
C HIS A 241 -14.33 12.97 5.88
N PRO A 242 -14.90 13.17 4.65
CA PRO A 242 -14.22 12.79 3.42
C PRO A 242 -12.97 13.66 3.22
N GLU A 243 -11.92 13.06 2.68
CA GLU A 243 -10.66 13.74 2.39
C GLU A 243 -10.31 13.60 0.90
N ASP A 244 -9.65 14.64 0.37
CA ASP A 244 -9.05 14.61 -0.96
C ASP A 244 -7.76 13.82 -0.93
N ARG A 245 -7.70 12.75 -1.73
CA ARG A 245 -6.53 11.86 -1.81
C ARG A 245 -5.95 11.87 -3.21
N PRO A 246 -4.67 12.19 -3.36
CA PRO A 246 -4.00 12.10 -4.65
C PRO A 246 -4.05 10.67 -5.17
N ARG A 247 -4.35 10.49 -6.47
CA ARG A 247 -4.37 9.18 -7.12
C ARG A 247 -2.94 8.64 -7.25
N GLN A 248 -2.73 7.43 -6.77
CA GLN A 248 -1.48 6.68 -6.88
C GLN A 248 -1.49 5.77 -8.11
#